data_e4a44edfababe7db2d3d86cb678c9ddf
#
_entry.id   e4a44edfababe7db2d3d86cb678c9ddf
#
_cell.length_a   1.000
_cell.length_b   1.000
_cell.length_c   1.000
_cell.angle_alpha   90.00
_cell.angle_beta   90.00
_cell.angle_gamma   90.00
#
_symmetry.space_group_name_H-M   'P 1'
#
loop_
_entity.id
_entity.type
_entity.pdbx_description
1 polymer ?
#
loop_
_entity_poly.entity_id
_entity_poly.type
_entity_poly.pdbx_seq_one_letter_code
_entity_poly.pdbx_strand_id
1 'polypeptide(L)'
;MQETQIQNQNGVVIPQETVDDSNAKKRKGKKTLAQLPVYRSAANLKYIVATLMARSPRSITKFFDQMLGTASEIKKSIGMASISRNPNERAWYLECARVLAQDLSDDFTTLRRLELPAKDDKARRIPIVGKDLDNKVKALVKTIMSQLVAWRDYTINEGANSETGK
;
A
#
# COMPACT_ATOMS: atom_id res chain seq x y z
N MET A 1 -12.68 -45.57 -31.28
CA MET A 1 -12.57 -44.29 -30.57
C MET A 1 -13.85 -43.52 -30.86
N GLN A 2 -14.72 -43.36 -29.85
CA GLN A 2 -16.02 -42.68 -30.03
C GLN A 2 -15.79 -41.18 -29.69
N GLU A 3 -16.08 -40.33 -30.70
CA GLU A 3 -16.15 -38.89 -30.52
C GLU A 3 -17.46 -38.52 -29.82
N THR A 4 -17.36 -37.94 -28.65
CA THR A 4 -18.52 -37.43 -27.91
C THR A 4 -18.84 -36.03 -28.43
N GLN A 5 -19.87 -35.90 -29.27
CA GLN A 5 -20.41 -34.60 -29.70
C GLN A 5 -21.37 -34.08 -28.64
N ILE A 6 -21.12 -32.89 -28.14
CA ILE A 6 -22.07 -32.17 -27.27
C ILE A 6 -22.84 -31.17 -28.14
N GLN A 7 -24.15 -31.42 -28.31
CA GLN A 7 -25.07 -30.50 -29.02
C GLN A 7 -25.64 -29.47 -28.01
N ASN A 8 -25.53 -28.20 -28.35
CA ASN A 8 -26.25 -27.12 -27.67
C ASN A 8 -27.63 -26.93 -28.30
N GLN A 9 -28.60 -26.46 -27.49
CA GLN A 9 -30.03 -26.33 -27.86
C GLN A 9 -30.32 -25.45 -29.10
N ASN A 10 -29.32 -24.80 -29.71
CA ASN A 10 -29.50 -23.93 -30.89
C ASN A 10 -28.89 -24.48 -32.18
N GLY A 11 -28.51 -25.76 -32.23
CA GLY A 11 -28.11 -26.43 -33.47
C GLY A 11 -26.83 -25.90 -34.16
N VAL A 12 -25.99 -25.10 -33.47
CA VAL A 12 -24.73 -24.58 -34.02
C VAL A 12 -23.59 -25.49 -33.59
N VAL A 13 -22.98 -26.17 -34.53
CA VAL A 13 -21.77 -26.99 -34.31
C VAL A 13 -20.58 -26.05 -34.32
N ILE A 14 -19.93 -25.90 -33.15
CA ILE A 14 -18.66 -25.14 -33.01
C ILE A 14 -17.50 -26.13 -33.14
N PRO A 15 -16.57 -25.96 -34.09
CA PRO A 15 -15.39 -26.81 -34.17
C PRO A 15 -14.53 -26.60 -32.92
N GLN A 16 -14.16 -27.65 -32.21
CA GLN A 16 -13.15 -27.60 -31.18
C GLN A 16 -11.77 -27.45 -31.85
N GLU A 17 -11.21 -26.26 -31.80
CA GLU A 17 -9.78 -26.09 -32.03
C GLU A 17 -9.01 -26.81 -30.90
N THR A 18 -8.26 -27.84 -31.29
CA THR A 18 -7.29 -28.48 -30.39
C THR A 18 -6.20 -27.46 -30.06
N VAL A 19 -6.32 -26.85 -28.88
CA VAL A 19 -5.29 -25.99 -28.32
C VAL A 19 -4.08 -26.86 -27.97
N ASP A 20 -3.03 -26.67 -28.75
CA ASP A 20 -1.74 -27.34 -28.58
C ASP A 20 -1.09 -26.86 -27.25
N ASP A 21 -1.13 -27.71 -26.24
CA ASP A 21 -0.76 -27.42 -24.83
C ASP A 21 0.76 -27.35 -24.59
N SER A 22 1.56 -27.37 -25.67
CA SER A 22 3.02 -27.44 -25.60
C SER A 22 3.73 -26.10 -25.37
N ASN A 23 3.01 -24.95 -25.25
CA ASN A 23 3.62 -23.64 -25.11
C ASN A 23 3.14 -22.81 -23.89
N ALA A 24 2.65 -23.47 -22.86
CA ALA A 24 2.40 -22.84 -21.57
C ALA A 24 3.74 -22.55 -20.83
N LYS A 25 4.64 -21.77 -21.44
CA LYS A 25 5.64 -21.04 -20.69
C LYS A 25 4.88 -20.22 -19.67
N LYS A 26 4.92 -20.65 -18.39
CA LYS A 26 4.39 -19.91 -17.22
C LYS A 26 4.81 -18.45 -17.37
N ARG A 27 3.95 -17.62 -17.94
CA ARG A 27 4.05 -16.17 -17.87
C ARG A 27 3.98 -15.86 -16.40
N LYS A 28 5.13 -15.57 -15.76
CA LYS A 28 5.18 -15.02 -14.39
C LYS A 28 4.26 -13.81 -14.42
N GLY A 29 3.03 -13.98 -13.93
CA GLY A 29 2.00 -12.96 -13.94
C GLY A 29 2.59 -11.68 -13.33
N LYS A 30 2.48 -10.53 -14.02
CA LYS A 30 2.90 -9.24 -13.46
C LYS A 30 2.23 -9.12 -12.09
N LYS A 31 3.07 -9.02 -11.04
CA LYS A 31 2.55 -8.81 -9.67
C LYS A 31 1.65 -7.58 -9.69
N THR A 32 0.41 -7.73 -9.26
CA THR A 32 -0.50 -6.60 -9.12
C THR A 32 -0.01 -5.68 -8.01
N LEU A 33 -0.34 -4.39 -8.07
CA LEU A 33 0.04 -3.41 -7.05
C LEU A 33 -0.34 -3.88 -5.63
N ALA A 34 -1.51 -4.51 -5.49
CA ALA A 34 -1.99 -5.07 -4.23
C ALA A 34 -1.11 -6.22 -3.67
N GLN A 35 -0.26 -6.83 -4.49
CA GLN A 35 0.66 -7.89 -4.06
C GLN A 35 2.00 -7.34 -3.55
N LEU A 36 2.30 -6.06 -3.75
CA LEU A 36 3.50 -5.44 -3.22
C LEU A 36 3.42 -5.33 -1.70
N PRO A 37 4.39 -5.87 -0.94
CA PRO A 37 4.37 -5.81 0.52
C PRO A 37 4.25 -4.39 1.06
N VAL A 38 5.02 -3.45 0.52
CA VAL A 38 5.00 -2.03 0.93
C VAL A 38 3.64 -1.38 0.69
N TYR A 39 2.95 -1.72 -0.42
CA TYR A 39 1.62 -1.19 -0.70
C TYR A 39 0.57 -1.73 0.28
N ARG A 40 0.66 -3.01 0.65
CA ARG A 40 -0.21 -3.61 1.68
C ARG A 40 0.03 -2.98 3.05
N SER A 41 1.29 -2.74 3.41
CA SER A 41 1.63 -2.06 4.65
C SER A 41 1.08 -0.63 4.69
N ALA A 42 1.20 0.13 3.60
CA ALA A 42 0.62 1.47 3.48
C ALA A 42 -0.93 1.45 3.50
N ALA A 43 -1.56 0.44 2.90
CA ALA A 43 -3.00 0.25 2.98
C ALA A 43 -3.48 -0.04 4.42
N ASN A 44 -2.72 -0.85 5.16
CA ASN A 44 -2.99 -1.13 6.57
C ASN A 44 -2.83 0.13 7.43
N LEU A 45 -1.80 0.92 7.19
CA LEU A 45 -1.60 2.20 7.88
C LEU A 45 -2.78 3.16 7.65
N LYS A 46 -3.24 3.29 6.41
CA LYS A 46 -4.45 4.07 6.08
C LYS A 46 -5.68 3.54 6.80
N TYR A 47 -5.87 2.23 6.88
CA TYR A 47 -6.99 1.61 7.57
C TYR A 47 -6.97 1.92 9.08
N ILE A 48 -5.79 1.90 9.71
CA ILE A 48 -5.63 2.28 11.13
C ILE A 48 -6.09 3.72 11.35
N VAL A 49 -5.66 4.67 10.51
CA VAL A 49 -6.06 6.08 10.61
C VAL A 49 -7.58 6.23 10.46
N ALA A 50 -8.18 5.60 9.46
CA ALA A 50 -9.62 5.64 9.23
C ALA A 50 -10.42 5.07 10.41
N THR A 51 -9.93 3.99 11.02
CA THR A 51 -10.55 3.37 12.19
C THR A 51 -10.48 4.27 13.43
N LEU A 52 -9.36 4.95 13.64
CA LEU A 52 -9.21 5.93 14.72
C LEU A 52 -10.12 7.12 14.51
N MET A 53 -10.17 7.67 13.31
CA MET A 53 -11.05 8.77 12.94
C MET A 53 -12.52 8.45 13.25
N ALA A 54 -13.00 7.26 12.87
CA ALA A 54 -14.38 6.83 13.09
C ALA A 54 -14.76 6.71 14.58
N ARG A 55 -13.78 6.55 15.47
CA ARG A 55 -13.98 6.41 16.93
C ARG A 55 -13.68 7.69 17.71
N SER A 56 -13.16 8.70 17.04
CA SER A 56 -12.66 9.92 17.65
C SER A 56 -13.74 10.99 17.79
N PRO A 57 -13.65 11.89 18.79
CA PRO A 57 -14.54 13.01 18.92
C PRO A 57 -14.44 13.98 17.73
N ARG A 58 -15.54 14.68 17.44
CA ARG A 58 -15.61 15.67 16.34
C ARG A 58 -14.55 16.77 16.44
N SER A 59 -14.11 17.13 17.64
CA SER A 59 -13.11 18.18 17.88
C SER A 59 -11.74 17.89 17.24
N ILE A 60 -11.42 16.63 16.99
CA ILE A 60 -10.13 16.21 16.38
C ILE A 60 -10.29 15.57 15.00
N THR A 61 -11.50 15.55 14.45
CA THR A 61 -11.78 14.95 13.13
C THR A 61 -10.91 15.59 12.04
N LYS A 62 -10.76 16.92 12.04
CA LYS A 62 -9.96 17.64 11.06
C LYS A 62 -8.49 17.18 11.05
N PHE A 63 -7.92 16.87 12.20
CA PHE A 63 -6.57 16.33 12.31
C PHE A 63 -6.48 14.94 11.67
N PHE A 64 -7.47 14.08 11.94
CA PHE A 64 -7.53 12.77 11.29
C PHE A 64 -7.78 12.83 9.78
N ASP A 65 -8.52 13.83 9.29
CA ASP A 65 -8.70 14.06 7.84
C ASP A 65 -7.35 14.34 7.17
N GLN A 66 -6.50 15.15 7.78
CA GLN A 66 -5.15 15.41 7.29
C GLN A 66 -4.30 14.14 7.28
N MET A 67 -4.28 13.38 8.38
CA MET A 67 -3.56 12.10 8.46
C MET A 67 -4.06 11.10 7.42
N LEU A 68 -5.37 11.04 7.16
CA LEU A 68 -5.96 10.15 6.14
C LEU A 68 -5.55 10.57 4.73
N GLY A 69 -5.46 11.89 4.48
CA GLY A 69 -4.90 12.47 3.27
C GLY A 69 -3.45 12.02 3.06
N THR A 70 -2.59 12.22 4.07
CA THR A 70 -1.18 11.79 4.05
C THR A 70 -1.05 10.28 3.78
N ALA A 71 -1.83 9.44 4.49
CA ALA A 71 -1.84 7.99 4.27
C ALA A 71 -2.29 7.60 2.85
N SER A 72 -3.18 8.39 2.24
CA SER A 72 -3.63 8.18 0.86
C SER A 72 -2.55 8.56 -0.14
N GLU A 73 -1.82 9.65 0.08
CA GLU A 73 -0.71 10.09 -0.77
C GLU A 73 0.49 9.13 -0.69
N ILE A 74 0.77 8.51 0.46
CA ILE A 74 1.77 7.43 0.56
C ILE A 74 1.41 6.31 -0.43
N LYS A 75 0.17 5.82 -0.40
CA LYS A 75 -0.29 4.75 -1.32
C LYS A 75 -0.22 5.18 -2.79
N LYS A 76 -0.60 6.41 -3.10
CA LYS A 76 -0.56 6.97 -4.46
C LYS A 76 0.88 7.04 -4.97
N SER A 77 1.81 7.54 -4.16
CA SER A 77 3.23 7.63 -4.50
C SER A 77 3.83 6.24 -4.76
N ILE A 78 3.53 5.23 -3.94
CA ILE A 78 3.93 3.85 -4.18
C ILE A 78 3.34 3.32 -5.49
N GLY A 79 2.08 3.65 -5.78
CA GLY A 79 1.41 3.30 -7.03
C GLY A 79 2.11 3.92 -8.24
N MET A 80 2.41 5.21 -8.20
CA MET A 80 3.12 5.93 -9.28
C MET A 80 4.52 5.36 -9.48
N ALA A 81 5.27 5.08 -8.41
CA ALA A 81 6.57 4.41 -8.50
C ALA A 81 6.48 3.05 -9.22
N SER A 82 5.41 2.29 -9.01
CA SER A 82 5.25 0.96 -9.60
C SER A 82 5.00 0.98 -11.10
N ILE A 83 4.43 2.06 -11.64
CA ILE A 83 4.10 2.21 -13.07
C ILE A 83 5.10 3.07 -13.83
N SER A 84 5.89 3.90 -13.13
CA SER A 84 6.90 4.73 -13.77
C SER A 84 8.00 3.87 -14.41
N ARG A 85 8.32 4.19 -15.67
CA ARG A 85 9.42 3.55 -16.44
C ARG A 85 10.74 4.26 -16.25
N ASN A 86 10.72 5.54 -15.86
CA ASN A 86 11.90 6.33 -15.62
C ASN A 86 12.45 6.04 -14.20
N PRO A 87 13.71 5.56 -14.05
CA PRO A 87 14.30 5.26 -12.75
C PRO A 87 14.34 6.48 -11.81
N ASN A 88 14.66 7.67 -12.33
CA ASN A 88 14.75 8.88 -11.52
C ASN A 88 13.36 9.30 -11.00
N GLU A 89 12.35 9.25 -11.86
CA GLU A 89 10.96 9.53 -11.46
C GLU A 89 10.46 8.50 -10.44
N ARG A 90 10.76 7.22 -10.64
CA ARG A 90 10.45 6.16 -9.68
C ARG A 90 11.09 6.41 -8.33
N ALA A 91 12.39 6.72 -8.31
CA ALA A 91 13.14 7.02 -7.09
C ALA A 91 12.54 8.24 -6.35
N TRP A 92 12.12 9.27 -7.10
CA TRP A 92 11.46 10.43 -6.54
C TRP A 92 10.12 10.10 -5.86
N TYR A 93 9.25 9.30 -6.50
CA TYR A 93 8.00 8.86 -5.88
C TYR A 93 8.23 8.03 -4.62
N LEU A 94 9.25 7.18 -4.60
CA LEU A 94 9.60 6.38 -3.41
C LEU A 94 10.09 7.27 -2.27
N GLU A 95 10.85 8.32 -2.58
CA GLU A 95 11.29 9.30 -1.57
C GLU A 95 10.10 10.12 -1.04
N CYS A 96 9.19 10.57 -1.90
CA CYS A 96 7.95 11.23 -1.45
C CYS A 96 7.16 10.33 -0.49
N ALA A 97 6.98 9.05 -0.83
CA ALA A 97 6.29 8.12 0.05
C ALA A 97 7.00 7.93 1.40
N ARG A 98 8.35 7.96 1.40
CA ARG A 98 9.17 7.85 2.62
C ARG A 98 8.98 9.05 3.54
N VAL A 99 9.06 10.25 3.00
CA VAL A 99 8.85 11.50 3.78
C VAL A 99 7.45 11.53 4.37
N LEU A 100 6.42 11.27 3.57
CA LEU A 100 5.04 11.24 4.05
C LEU A 100 4.80 10.15 5.13
N ALA A 101 5.51 9.02 5.05
CA ALA A 101 5.41 7.99 6.09
C ALA A 101 6.05 8.45 7.41
N GLN A 102 7.14 9.23 7.35
CA GLN A 102 7.73 9.85 8.52
C GLN A 102 6.80 10.89 9.14
N ASP A 103 6.23 11.80 8.34
CA ASP A 103 5.29 12.83 8.80
C ASP A 103 4.10 12.17 9.53
N LEU A 104 3.55 11.10 8.95
CA LEU A 104 2.45 10.38 9.58
C LEU A 104 2.85 9.72 10.92
N SER A 105 4.09 9.24 11.04
CA SER A 105 4.62 8.73 12.31
C SER A 105 4.70 9.82 13.39
N ASP A 106 5.07 11.02 12.99
CA ASP A 106 5.17 12.18 13.89
C ASP A 106 3.78 12.67 14.33
N ASP A 107 2.79 12.59 13.43
CA ASP A 107 1.37 12.81 13.75
C ASP A 107 0.87 11.82 14.81
N PHE A 108 1.19 10.53 14.69
CA PHE A 108 0.84 9.54 15.72
C PHE A 108 1.52 9.82 17.06
N THR A 109 2.76 10.29 17.05
CA THR A 109 3.48 10.72 18.27
C THR A 109 2.78 11.92 18.91
N THR A 110 2.26 12.84 18.11
CA THR A 110 1.46 13.99 18.57
C THR A 110 0.14 13.50 19.19
N LEU A 111 -0.60 12.62 18.55
CA LEU A 111 -1.84 12.04 19.08
C LEU A 111 -1.65 11.31 20.41
N ARG A 112 -0.48 10.67 20.61
CA ARG A 112 -0.16 10.03 21.88
C ARG A 112 0.01 11.03 23.02
N ARG A 113 0.48 12.26 22.72
CA ARG A 113 0.66 13.33 23.71
C ARG A 113 -0.64 14.09 24.00
N LEU A 114 -1.60 14.03 23.06
CA LEU A 114 -2.90 14.66 23.24
C LEU A 114 -3.79 13.78 24.10
N GLU A 115 -4.45 14.40 25.05
CA GLU A 115 -5.32 13.72 26.01
C GLU A 115 -6.73 14.26 25.94
N LEU A 116 -7.70 13.38 26.09
CA LEU A 116 -9.11 13.69 26.15
C LEU A 116 -9.68 13.33 27.54
N PRO A 117 -10.75 14.01 28.00
CA PRO A 117 -11.47 13.59 29.19
C PRO A 117 -12.01 12.17 29.01
N ALA A 118 -11.87 11.34 30.03
CA ALA A 118 -12.47 10.01 30.03
C ALA A 118 -14.00 10.13 30.07
N LYS A 119 -14.70 9.14 29.47
CA LYS A 119 -16.17 9.15 29.41
C LYS A 119 -16.82 8.97 30.79
N ASP A 120 -16.18 8.18 31.63
CA ASP A 120 -16.61 7.80 32.97
C ASP A 120 -16.22 8.84 34.05
N ASP A 121 -15.12 9.55 33.84
CA ASP A 121 -14.59 10.56 34.74
C ASP A 121 -13.94 11.70 33.95
N LYS A 122 -14.58 12.85 33.89
CA LYS A 122 -14.10 14.04 33.15
C LYS A 122 -12.82 14.65 33.73
N ALA A 123 -12.45 14.35 34.97
CA ALA A 123 -11.21 14.79 35.58
C ALA A 123 -10.03 13.90 35.14
N ARG A 124 -10.30 12.66 34.79
CA ARG A 124 -9.30 11.71 34.28
C ARG A 124 -8.99 11.99 32.81
N ARG A 125 -7.72 12.11 32.49
CA ARG A 125 -7.23 12.30 31.11
C ARG A 125 -6.74 10.99 30.54
N ILE A 126 -7.08 10.72 29.30
CA ILE A 126 -6.64 9.53 28.56
C ILE A 126 -6.03 9.95 27.22
N PRO A 127 -4.90 9.36 26.79
CA PRO A 127 -4.31 9.65 25.48
C PRO A 127 -5.25 9.20 24.37
N ILE A 128 -5.28 9.96 23.28
CA ILE A 128 -6.08 9.61 22.08
C ILE A 128 -5.60 8.29 21.48
N VAL A 129 -4.29 8.07 21.49
CA VAL A 129 -3.65 6.85 21.02
C VAL A 129 -2.90 6.20 22.18
N GLY A 130 -3.26 4.97 22.51
CA GLY A 130 -2.56 4.18 23.52
C GLY A 130 -1.15 3.76 23.06
N LYS A 131 -0.27 3.47 24.04
CA LYS A 131 1.13 3.10 23.82
C LYS A 131 1.29 1.91 22.86
N ASP A 132 0.44 0.90 22.99
CA ASP A 132 0.54 -0.32 22.15
C ASP A 132 0.22 -0.04 20.69
N LEU A 133 -0.76 0.84 20.41
CA LEU A 133 -1.08 1.22 19.04
C LEU A 133 0.01 2.11 18.46
N ASP A 134 0.55 3.06 19.23
CA ASP A 134 1.70 3.88 18.82
C ASP A 134 2.91 3.01 18.44
N ASN A 135 3.25 2.02 19.26
CA ASN A 135 4.33 1.08 18.99
C ASN A 135 4.08 0.25 17.71
N LYS A 136 2.84 -0.23 17.50
CA LYS A 136 2.46 -0.97 16.29
C LYS A 136 2.58 -0.10 15.03
N VAL A 137 2.14 1.16 15.10
CA VAL A 137 2.25 2.10 13.99
C VAL A 137 3.71 2.40 13.68
N LYS A 138 4.54 2.67 14.69
CA LYS A 138 5.98 2.91 14.51
C LYS A 138 6.69 1.72 13.87
N ALA A 139 6.38 0.49 14.29
CA ALA A 139 6.93 -0.71 13.67
C ALA A 139 6.48 -0.84 12.20
N LEU A 140 5.22 -0.54 11.90
CA LEU A 140 4.68 -0.58 10.54
C LEU A 140 5.32 0.49 9.65
N VAL A 141 5.45 1.73 10.13
CA VAL A 141 6.13 2.82 9.41
C VAL A 141 7.59 2.47 9.16
N LYS A 142 8.31 1.95 10.17
CA LYS A 142 9.70 1.49 9.98
C LYS A 142 9.81 0.43 8.88
N THR A 143 8.86 -0.52 8.83
CA THR A 143 8.80 -1.53 7.78
C THR A 143 8.57 -0.91 6.40
N ILE A 144 7.63 0.04 6.29
CA ILE A 144 7.36 0.77 5.05
C ILE A 144 8.63 1.51 4.59
N MET A 145 9.25 2.28 5.47
CA MET A 145 10.45 3.06 5.15
C MET A 145 11.60 2.18 4.69
N SER A 146 11.88 1.07 5.37
CA SER A 146 12.96 0.14 4.96
C SER A 146 12.69 -0.48 3.58
N GLN A 147 11.46 -0.82 3.26
CA GLN A 147 11.08 -1.36 1.95
C GLN A 147 11.18 -0.29 0.85
N LEU A 148 10.80 0.95 1.13
CA LEU A 148 10.92 2.07 0.18
C LEU A 148 12.37 2.40 -0.12
N VAL A 149 13.23 2.45 0.89
CA VAL A 149 14.67 2.68 0.73
C VAL A 149 15.30 1.56 -0.11
N ALA A 150 15.06 0.30 0.23
CA ALA A 150 15.58 -0.83 -0.52
C ALA A 150 15.14 -0.81 -2.00
N TRP A 151 13.88 -0.46 -2.27
CA TRP A 151 13.37 -0.36 -3.63
C TRP A 151 13.97 0.83 -4.38
N ARG A 152 14.12 1.99 -3.73
CA ARG A 152 14.76 3.18 -4.31
C ARG A 152 16.21 2.88 -4.69
N ASP A 153 16.97 2.30 -3.78
CA ASP A 153 18.40 2.01 -4.00
C ASP A 153 18.58 0.98 -5.14
N TYR A 154 17.72 -0.03 -5.21
CA TYR A 154 17.67 -0.95 -6.35
C TYR A 154 17.40 -0.19 -7.67
N THR A 155 16.44 0.72 -7.67
CA THR A 155 16.05 1.51 -8.85
C THR A 155 17.19 2.40 -9.36
N ILE A 156 17.94 3.05 -8.47
CA ILE A 156 19.07 3.90 -8.81
C ILE A 156 20.20 3.06 -9.41
N ASN A 157 20.52 1.92 -8.81
CA ASN A 157 21.56 1.01 -9.31
C ASN A 157 21.20 0.41 -10.67
N GLU A 158 19.92 0.09 -10.92
CA GLU A 158 19.43 -0.38 -12.23
C GLU A 158 19.59 0.70 -13.30
N GLY A 159 19.30 1.96 -12.96
CA GLY A 159 19.48 3.12 -13.85
C GLY A 159 20.95 3.34 -14.22
N ALA A 160 21.85 3.31 -13.26
CA ALA A 160 23.27 3.50 -13.47
C ALA A 160 23.88 2.42 -14.40
N ASN A 161 23.49 1.16 -14.23
CA ASN A 161 23.95 0.05 -15.07
C ASN A 161 23.43 0.14 -16.51
N SER A 162 22.30 0.79 -16.74
CA SER A 162 21.72 0.97 -18.08
C SER A 162 22.45 2.03 -18.90
N GLU A 163 23.09 2.99 -18.24
CA GLU A 163 23.86 4.08 -18.89
C GLU A 163 25.30 3.67 -19.24
N THR A 164 25.89 2.74 -18.48
CA THR A 164 27.27 2.27 -18.70
C THR A 164 27.40 1.15 -19.74
N GLY A 165 26.28 0.59 -20.17
CA GLY A 165 26.23 -0.51 -21.18
C GLY A 165 26.07 -0.05 -22.64
N LYS A 166 26.26 1.25 -22.94
CA LYS A 166 26.36 1.78 -24.29
C LYS A 166 27.78 2.20 -24.58
#